data_1e9106b5f82327788dee7885e7629571
#
_entry.id   1e9106b5f82327788dee7885e7629571
#
_cell.length_a   1.000
_cell.length_b   1.000
_cell.length_c   1.000
_cell.angle_alpha   90.00
_cell.angle_beta   90.00
_cell.angle_gamma   90.00
#
_symmetry.space_group_name_H-M   'P 1'
#
loop_
_entity.id
_entity.type
_entity.pdbx_description
1 polymer ?
#
loop_
_entity_poly.entity_id
_entity_poly.type
_entity_poly.pdbx_seq_one_letter_code
_entity_poly.pdbx_strand_id
1 'polypeptide(L)'
;KIPLSVNAYSTVSPIRSMRYWCESEGKKVLSSNLLKRQSDFNWYAEIPLLSQWEHRQLTVIVEAFFNNGEVRRCRRSFFYEKPERKQLPLRLSWIKNVGASIFMSAPLVYRKRLFTASVDDNESGKAAVVCMDAQNGTVCWRYSLRGSVRSSIAIADGLVFAQDVHGYIYAIQAETGTLVWEKKLNIGVLPPLNDGLVAASDVVYAGTGKSLCALKAATGELIWKNEAWSRGEGCVATLSL
;
A
#
# COMPACT_ATOMS: atom_id res chain seq x y z
N LYS A 1 2.49 9.69 -23.34
CA LYS A 1 3.80 9.70 -22.68
C LYS A 1 3.67 9.13 -21.28
N ILE A 2 4.71 8.43 -20.81
CA ILE A 2 4.83 7.93 -19.44
C ILE A 2 5.97 8.68 -18.75
N PRO A 3 5.77 9.18 -17.52
CA PRO A 3 6.85 9.76 -16.74
C PRO A 3 7.86 8.66 -16.34
N LEU A 4 9.14 8.92 -16.54
CA LEU A 4 10.24 8.12 -16.03
C LEU A 4 10.96 8.93 -14.96
N SER A 5 10.78 8.55 -13.71
CA SER A 5 11.50 9.14 -12.58
C SER A 5 12.48 8.12 -12.03
N VAL A 6 13.74 8.53 -11.89
CA VAL A 6 14.81 7.69 -11.37
C VAL A 6 15.43 8.38 -10.17
N ASN A 7 15.31 7.73 -9.01
CA ASN A 7 16.01 8.18 -7.81
C ASN A 7 17.33 7.41 -7.69
N ALA A 8 18.43 8.14 -7.70
CA ALA A 8 19.76 7.55 -7.60
C ALA A 8 20.74 8.51 -6.93
N TYR A 9 21.56 7.96 -6.08
CA TYR A 9 22.68 8.65 -5.46
C TYR A 9 23.89 7.74 -5.33
N SER A 10 25.04 8.32 -5.09
CA SER A 10 26.26 7.58 -4.81
C SER A 10 27.08 8.36 -3.79
N THR A 11 27.57 7.63 -2.79
CA THR A 11 28.47 8.15 -1.75
C THR A 11 29.92 8.13 -2.17
N VAL A 12 30.25 7.41 -3.28
CA VAL A 12 31.63 7.19 -3.74
C VAL A 12 32.01 8.16 -4.87
N SER A 13 31.11 8.33 -5.85
CA SER A 13 31.37 9.20 -7.00
C SER A 13 30.07 9.82 -7.49
N PRO A 14 30.03 11.13 -7.76
CA PRO A 14 28.83 11.78 -8.29
C PRO A 14 28.40 11.21 -9.64
N ILE A 15 27.09 11.18 -9.88
CA ILE A 15 26.51 10.81 -11.17
C ILE A 15 26.64 11.99 -12.12
N ARG A 16 27.36 11.80 -13.23
CA ARG A 16 27.59 12.81 -14.26
C ARG A 16 26.39 12.97 -15.18
N SER A 17 25.83 11.86 -15.64
CA SER A 17 24.68 11.84 -16.56
C SER A 17 23.96 10.51 -16.49
N MET A 18 22.70 10.51 -16.93
CA MET A 18 21.91 9.30 -17.13
C MET A 18 21.29 9.30 -18.52
N ARG A 19 21.23 8.12 -19.13
CA ARG A 19 20.48 7.89 -20.36
C ARG A 19 19.52 6.73 -20.21
N TYR A 20 18.50 6.68 -21.04
CA TYR A 20 17.57 5.58 -21.11
C TYR A 20 17.25 5.22 -22.56
N TRP A 21 16.80 4.00 -22.75
CA TRP A 21 16.17 3.50 -23.97
C TRP A 21 15.14 2.45 -23.64
N CYS A 22 14.36 2.05 -24.64
CA CYS A 22 13.38 0.97 -24.50
C CYS A 22 13.72 -0.18 -25.44
N GLU A 23 13.49 -1.39 -24.95
CA GLU A 23 13.59 -2.63 -25.71
C GLU A 23 12.26 -3.38 -25.66
N SER A 24 11.96 -4.12 -26.75
CA SER A 24 10.89 -5.10 -26.80
C SER A 24 11.47 -6.36 -27.43
N GLU A 25 11.24 -7.52 -26.81
CA GLU A 25 11.78 -8.81 -27.28
C GLU A 25 13.31 -8.77 -27.53
N GLY A 26 14.06 -8.05 -26.67
CA GLY A 26 15.49 -7.89 -26.79
C GLY A 26 15.97 -6.93 -27.89
N LYS A 27 15.06 -6.33 -28.65
CA LYS A 27 15.41 -5.35 -29.69
C LYS A 27 15.11 -3.93 -29.21
N LYS A 28 16.06 -3.02 -29.46
CA LYS A 28 15.89 -1.60 -29.13
C LYS A 28 14.77 -0.99 -30.00
N VAL A 29 13.71 -0.52 -29.36
CA VAL A 29 12.55 0.11 -30.02
C VAL A 29 12.47 1.61 -29.81
N LEU A 30 13.21 2.14 -28.82
CA LEU A 30 13.42 3.57 -28.61
C LEU A 30 14.93 3.81 -28.50
N SER A 31 15.45 4.77 -29.26
CA SER A 31 16.86 5.18 -29.19
C SER A 31 17.18 5.82 -27.84
N SER A 32 18.46 5.85 -27.50
CA SER A 32 18.95 6.42 -26.24
C SER A 32 18.65 7.91 -26.12
N ASN A 33 18.06 8.30 -25.00
CA ASN A 33 17.76 9.68 -24.63
C ASN A 33 18.34 9.99 -23.25
N LEU A 34 18.63 11.25 -22.99
CA LEU A 34 19.12 11.71 -21.70
C LEU A 34 17.97 11.94 -20.73
N LEU A 35 18.19 11.60 -19.47
CA LEU A 35 17.35 12.07 -18.37
C LEU A 35 17.83 13.46 -17.95
N LYS A 36 16.87 14.30 -17.56
CA LYS A 36 17.14 15.62 -16.96
C LYS A 36 17.27 15.49 -15.47
N ARG A 37 18.32 16.05 -14.89
CA ARG A 37 18.48 16.12 -13.43
C ARG A 37 17.52 17.15 -12.88
N GLN A 38 16.64 16.75 -11.97
CA GLN A 38 15.69 17.62 -11.28
C GLN A 38 16.15 18.02 -9.88
N SER A 39 16.87 17.14 -9.21
CA SER A 39 17.47 17.39 -7.90
C SER A 39 18.75 16.56 -7.74
N ASP A 40 19.38 16.62 -6.57
CA ASP A 40 20.56 15.82 -6.27
C ASP A 40 20.33 14.32 -6.35
N PHE A 41 19.09 13.88 -6.19
CA PHE A 41 18.71 12.48 -6.14
C PHE A 41 17.74 12.06 -7.24
N ASN A 42 17.11 13.01 -7.95
CA ASN A 42 16.06 12.71 -8.91
C ASN A 42 16.44 13.11 -10.33
N TRP A 43 16.21 12.17 -11.25
CA TRP A 43 16.37 12.32 -12.69
C TRP A 43 15.06 11.99 -13.38
N TYR A 44 14.70 12.76 -14.40
CA TYR A 44 13.39 12.69 -15.04
C TYR A 44 13.49 12.67 -16.56
N ALA A 45 12.58 11.92 -17.18
CA ALA A 45 12.31 11.96 -18.60
C ALA A 45 10.84 11.61 -18.88
N GLU A 46 10.39 11.82 -20.10
CA GLU A 46 9.12 11.33 -20.60
C GLU A 46 9.36 10.31 -21.71
N ILE A 47 8.84 9.10 -21.53
CA ILE A 47 8.90 8.05 -22.55
C ILE A 47 7.72 8.25 -23.49
N PRO A 48 7.94 8.48 -24.80
CA PRO A 48 6.85 8.52 -25.77
C PRO A 48 6.23 7.12 -25.86
N LEU A 49 4.92 7.01 -25.81
CA LEU A 49 4.21 5.77 -26.11
C LEU A 49 3.80 5.79 -27.57
N LEU A 50 4.33 4.85 -28.33
CA LEU A 50 3.98 4.70 -29.74
C LEU A 50 2.91 3.61 -29.87
N SER A 51 1.92 3.84 -30.73
CA SER A 51 0.83 2.88 -30.95
C SER A 51 1.30 1.49 -31.39
N GLN A 52 2.42 1.43 -32.11
CA GLN A 52 3.04 0.16 -32.51
C GLN A 52 3.57 -0.69 -31.35
N TRP A 53 3.62 -0.15 -30.13
CA TRP A 53 4.03 -0.86 -28.91
C TRP A 53 2.84 -1.43 -28.13
N GLU A 54 1.63 -1.18 -28.60
CA GLU A 54 0.40 -1.69 -27.97
C GLU A 54 0.42 -3.21 -27.91
N HIS A 55 -0.03 -3.77 -26.81
CA HIS A 55 0.00 -5.20 -26.48
C HIS A 55 1.41 -5.83 -26.45
N ARG A 56 2.43 -5.03 -26.19
CA ARG A 56 3.81 -5.52 -26.07
C ARG A 56 4.40 -5.30 -24.68
N GLN A 57 5.24 -6.23 -24.29
CA GLN A 57 6.11 -6.03 -23.14
C GLN A 57 7.29 -5.13 -23.56
N LEU A 58 7.45 -4.04 -22.85
CA LEU A 58 8.55 -3.09 -23.01
C LEU A 58 9.47 -3.16 -21.81
N THR A 59 10.77 -3.07 -22.05
CA THR A 59 11.79 -2.96 -21.01
C THR A 59 12.46 -1.61 -21.14
N VAL A 60 12.36 -0.77 -20.12
CA VAL A 60 13.15 0.46 -20.00
C VAL A 60 14.47 0.12 -19.35
N ILE A 61 15.54 0.51 -20.00
CA ILE A 61 16.90 0.41 -19.49
C ILE A 61 17.41 1.82 -19.20
N VAL A 62 17.95 2.00 -18.00
CA VAL A 62 18.61 3.25 -17.58
C VAL A 62 20.07 2.95 -17.30
N GLU A 63 20.96 3.76 -17.83
CA GLU A 63 22.37 3.77 -17.51
C GLU A 63 22.78 5.07 -16.82
N ALA A 64 23.44 4.94 -15.68
CA ALA A 64 24.07 6.04 -14.96
C ALA A 64 25.59 6.03 -15.21
N PHE A 65 26.13 7.17 -15.59
CA PHE A 65 27.55 7.39 -15.80
C PHE A 65 28.12 8.20 -14.64
N PHE A 66 29.10 7.66 -13.97
CA PHE A 66 29.73 8.28 -12.82
C PHE A 66 31.02 9.04 -13.22
N ASN A 67 31.43 10.00 -12.41
CA ASN A 67 32.64 10.79 -12.67
C ASN A 67 33.93 9.95 -12.65
N ASN A 68 33.94 8.85 -11.92
CA ASN A 68 35.07 7.89 -11.88
C ASN A 68 35.13 6.94 -13.09
N GLY A 69 34.23 7.11 -14.08
CA GLY A 69 34.15 6.26 -15.26
C GLY A 69 33.28 5.00 -15.08
N GLU A 70 32.80 4.73 -13.87
CA GLU A 70 31.90 3.61 -13.63
C GLU A 70 30.56 3.83 -14.37
N VAL A 71 29.97 2.73 -14.85
CA VAL A 71 28.66 2.71 -15.48
C VAL A 71 27.79 1.68 -14.76
N ARG A 72 26.63 2.10 -14.28
CA ARG A 72 25.62 1.21 -13.70
C ARG A 72 24.37 1.19 -14.54
N ARG A 73 23.76 0.02 -14.61
CA ARG A 73 22.57 -0.21 -15.42
C ARG A 73 21.43 -0.79 -14.56
N CYS A 74 20.24 -0.26 -14.76
CA CYS A 74 18.99 -0.76 -14.20
C CYS A 74 17.99 -1.01 -15.32
N ARG A 75 17.09 -1.98 -15.15
CA ARG A 75 16.03 -2.28 -16.11
C ARG A 75 14.71 -2.54 -15.39
N ARG A 76 13.61 -2.10 -16.03
CA ARG A 76 12.24 -2.35 -15.60
C ARG A 76 11.39 -2.71 -16.82
N SER A 77 10.63 -3.77 -16.69
CA SER A 77 9.67 -4.16 -17.74
C SER A 77 8.26 -3.78 -17.34
N PHE A 78 7.47 -3.41 -18.32
CA PHE A 78 6.04 -3.16 -18.18
C PHE A 78 5.33 -3.60 -19.45
N PHE A 79 4.06 -3.96 -19.33
CA PHE A 79 3.22 -4.25 -20.48
C PHE A 79 2.50 -2.98 -20.89
N TYR A 80 2.55 -2.63 -22.18
CA TYR A 80 1.85 -1.45 -22.69
C TYR A 80 0.54 -1.88 -23.34
N GLU A 81 -0.52 -1.48 -22.70
CA GLU A 81 -1.88 -1.56 -23.22
C GLU A 81 -2.44 -0.15 -23.26
N LYS A 82 -2.85 0.27 -24.45
CA LYS A 82 -3.53 1.56 -24.58
C LYS A 82 -4.86 1.44 -23.88
N PRO A 83 -5.12 2.26 -22.84
CA PRO A 83 -6.41 2.23 -22.21
C PRO A 83 -7.47 2.50 -23.30
N GLU A 84 -8.34 1.55 -23.55
CA GLU A 84 -9.56 1.84 -24.28
C GLU A 84 -10.22 2.99 -23.53
N ARG A 85 -10.20 4.18 -24.13
CA ARG A 85 -10.93 5.32 -23.61
C ARG A 85 -12.44 5.08 -23.84
N LYS A 86 -12.99 4.08 -23.24
CA LYS A 86 -14.34 4.20 -22.73
C LYS A 86 -14.25 5.22 -21.60
N GLN A 87 -14.32 6.49 -21.95
CA GLN A 87 -14.67 7.52 -20.98
C GLN A 87 -16.09 7.19 -20.52
N LEU A 88 -16.19 6.21 -19.64
CA LEU A 88 -17.36 6.13 -18.80
C LEU A 88 -17.28 7.38 -17.94
N PRO A 89 -18.17 8.37 -18.13
CA PRO A 89 -18.17 9.53 -17.29
C PRO A 89 -18.33 9.04 -15.87
N LEU A 90 -17.30 9.21 -15.04
CA LEU A 90 -17.39 8.90 -13.62
C LEU A 90 -18.51 9.77 -13.07
N ARG A 91 -19.55 9.13 -12.56
CA ARG A 91 -20.66 9.79 -11.88
C ARG A 91 -20.57 9.46 -10.41
N LEU A 92 -20.76 10.46 -9.57
CA LEU A 92 -20.93 10.25 -8.14
C LEU A 92 -22.13 9.33 -7.94
N SER A 93 -21.90 8.12 -7.44
CA SER A 93 -22.97 7.16 -7.15
C SER A 93 -23.65 7.49 -5.82
N TRP A 94 -22.84 7.71 -4.80
CA TRP A 94 -23.31 8.09 -3.47
C TRP A 94 -22.18 8.72 -2.65
N ILE A 95 -22.56 9.41 -1.58
CA ILE A 95 -21.67 9.94 -0.56
C ILE A 95 -22.24 9.60 0.82
N LYS A 96 -21.38 9.20 1.75
CA LYS A 96 -21.80 8.83 3.10
C LYS A 96 -20.86 9.39 4.15
N ASN A 97 -21.43 10.07 5.14
CA ASN A 97 -20.71 10.41 6.35
C ASN A 97 -20.80 9.24 7.33
N VAL A 98 -19.66 8.73 7.78
CA VAL A 98 -19.58 7.60 8.73
C VAL A 98 -19.46 8.03 10.18
N GLY A 99 -19.59 9.34 10.45
CA GLY A 99 -19.61 9.90 11.81
C GLY A 99 -18.24 10.15 12.43
N ALA A 100 -17.14 9.82 11.73
CA ALA A 100 -15.77 10.10 12.14
C ALA A 100 -14.86 10.20 10.91
N SER A 101 -13.66 10.74 11.08
CA SER A 101 -12.69 10.85 9.99
C SER A 101 -12.17 9.49 9.54
N ILE A 102 -12.03 9.31 8.23
CA ILE A 102 -11.30 8.18 7.64
C ILE A 102 -9.93 8.72 7.27
N PHE A 103 -8.89 8.18 7.87
CA PHE A 103 -7.52 8.64 7.66
C PHE A 103 -6.57 7.45 7.57
N MET A 104 -5.84 7.35 6.47
CA MET A 104 -4.88 6.27 6.17
C MET A 104 -5.47 4.85 6.09
N SER A 105 -6.78 4.67 6.29
CA SER A 105 -7.45 3.39 6.11
C SER A 105 -8.03 3.33 4.71
N ALA A 106 -7.43 2.54 3.82
CA ALA A 106 -8.00 2.29 2.50
C ALA A 106 -9.30 1.49 2.64
N PRO A 107 -10.40 1.91 1.98
CA PRO A 107 -11.61 1.12 1.96
C PRO A 107 -11.40 -0.19 1.18
N LEU A 108 -11.97 -1.28 1.68
CA LEU A 108 -11.93 -2.60 1.04
C LEU A 108 -13.33 -3.01 0.59
N VAL A 109 -13.41 -3.64 -0.58
CA VAL A 109 -14.67 -4.20 -1.09
C VAL A 109 -14.60 -5.73 -1.04
N TYR A 110 -15.59 -6.34 -0.38
CA TYR A 110 -15.73 -7.78 -0.29
C TYR A 110 -17.21 -8.17 -0.33
N ARG A 111 -17.59 -9.07 -1.21
CA ARG A 111 -18.98 -9.59 -1.38
C ARG A 111 -20.03 -8.47 -1.45
N LYS A 112 -19.82 -7.44 -2.31
CA LYS A 112 -20.71 -6.27 -2.50
C LYS A 112 -20.82 -5.35 -1.27
N ARG A 113 -19.98 -5.52 -0.28
CA ARG A 113 -19.88 -4.64 0.88
C ARG A 113 -18.59 -3.85 0.86
N LEU A 114 -18.63 -2.64 1.34
CA LEU A 114 -17.49 -1.76 1.52
C LEU A 114 -17.19 -1.65 3.01
N PHE A 115 -15.95 -1.87 3.36
CA PHE A 115 -15.45 -1.79 4.73
C PHE A 115 -14.42 -0.67 4.83
N THR A 116 -14.50 0.08 5.92
CA THR A 116 -13.52 1.11 6.25
C THR A 116 -13.40 1.22 7.77
N ALA A 117 -12.31 1.84 8.23
CA ALA A 117 -12.14 2.13 9.65
C ALA A 117 -11.93 3.62 9.87
N SER A 118 -12.31 4.10 11.04
CA SER A 118 -12.28 5.52 11.37
C SER A 118 -11.27 5.86 12.46
N VAL A 119 -10.86 7.13 12.43
CA VAL A 119 -9.98 7.77 13.42
C VAL A 119 -10.82 8.59 14.37
N ASP A 120 -10.50 8.55 15.65
CA ASP A 120 -11.12 9.33 16.73
C ASP A 120 -10.03 9.82 17.69
N ASP A 121 -9.31 10.85 17.27
CA ASP A 121 -8.16 11.36 18.01
C ASP A 121 -8.54 12.06 19.33
N ASN A 122 -9.83 12.38 19.48
CA ASN A 122 -10.34 13.02 20.70
C ASN A 122 -10.89 11.98 21.69
N GLU A 123 -10.73 10.69 21.43
CA GLU A 123 -11.26 9.59 22.27
C GLU A 123 -12.75 9.75 22.60
N SER A 124 -13.52 10.25 21.66
CA SER A 124 -14.95 10.54 21.83
C SER A 124 -15.84 9.31 21.67
N GLY A 125 -15.27 8.10 21.51
CA GLY A 125 -15.96 6.83 21.29
C GLY A 125 -16.47 6.65 19.85
N LYS A 126 -15.92 7.39 18.91
CA LYS A 126 -16.33 7.34 17.49
C LYS A 126 -15.44 6.46 16.62
N ALA A 127 -14.33 5.94 17.15
CA ALA A 127 -13.50 4.98 16.43
C ALA A 127 -14.30 3.71 16.13
N ALA A 128 -14.29 3.25 14.90
CA ALA A 128 -15.06 2.08 14.50
C ALA A 128 -14.56 1.46 13.20
N VAL A 129 -14.90 0.18 13.01
CA VAL A 129 -15.00 -0.43 11.69
C VAL A 129 -16.45 -0.28 11.22
N VAL A 130 -16.62 0.16 9.98
CA VAL A 130 -17.93 0.39 9.38
C VAL A 130 -18.05 -0.45 8.12
N CYS A 131 -19.17 -1.17 8.01
CA CYS A 131 -19.57 -1.89 6.82
C CYS A 131 -20.75 -1.19 6.16
N MET A 132 -20.66 -1.01 4.86
CA MET A 132 -21.69 -0.38 4.05
C MET A 132 -21.98 -1.23 2.81
N ASP A 133 -23.18 -1.12 2.30
CA ASP A 133 -23.51 -1.62 0.97
C ASP A 133 -22.71 -0.82 -0.07
N ALA A 134 -21.96 -1.52 -0.92
CA ALA A 134 -21.07 -0.88 -1.89
C ALA A 134 -21.81 -0.14 -3.02
N GLN A 135 -23.09 -0.46 -3.27
CA GLN A 135 -23.89 0.15 -4.34
C GLN A 135 -24.53 1.47 -3.93
N ASN A 136 -24.97 1.58 -2.68
CA ASN A 136 -25.80 2.70 -2.22
C ASN A 136 -25.28 3.41 -0.95
N GLY A 137 -24.20 2.91 -0.32
CA GLY A 137 -23.62 3.50 0.89
C GLY A 137 -24.45 3.32 2.17
N THR A 138 -25.47 2.45 2.15
CA THR A 138 -26.25 2.16 3.37
C THR A 138 -25.37 1.43 4.38
N VAL A 139 -25.33 1.93 5.61
CA VAL A 139 -24.57 1.27 6.69
C VAL A 139 -25.25 -0.03 7.07
N CYS A 140 -24.54 -1.15 6.90
CA CYS A 140 -25.00 -2.48 7.28
C CYS A 140 -24.77 -2.71 8.77
N TRP A 141 -23.56 -2.37 9.25
CA TRP A 141 -23.21 -2.44 10.66
C TRP A 141 -22.02 -1.51 10.97
N ARG A 142 -21.86 -1.24 12.25
CA ARG A 142 -20.77 -0.48 12.83
C ARG A 142 -20.27 -1.19 14.08
N TYR A 143 -18.98 -1.47 14.17
CA TYR A 143 -18.35 -2.02 15.37
C TYR A 143 -17.44 -0.96 15.99
N SER A 144 -17.73 -0.55 17.23
CA SER A 144 -16.94 0.45 17.95
C SER A 144 -15.64 -0.14 18.45
N LEU A 145 -14.54 0.60 18.27
CA LEU A 145 -13.20 0.24 18.68
C LEU A 145 -12.78 1.07 19.90
N ARG A 146 -11.74 0.62 20.60
CA ARG A 146 -11.19 1.35 21.75
C ARG A 146 -10.37 2.57 21.35
N GLY A 147 -9.79 2.56 20.14
CA GLY A 147 -8.96 3.63 19.63
C GLY A 147 -8.99 3.76 18.13
N SER A 148 -8.38 4.83 17.65
CA SER A 148 -8.26 5.15 16.22
C SER A 148 -7.59 4.03 15.43
N VAL A 149 -8.08 3.78 14.22
CA VAL A 149 -7.38 2.94 13.24
C VAL A 149 -6.68 3.85 12.23
N ARG A 150 -5.37 3.81 12.24
CA ARG A 150 -4.51 4.63 11.37
C ARG A 150 -3.72 3.80 10.36
N SER A 151 -4.22 2.62 10.04
CA SER A 151 -3.63 1.68 9.11
C SER A 151 -4.68 1.03 8.24
N SER A 152 -4.23 0.29 7.23
CA SER A 152 -5.13 -0.53 6.42
C SER A 152 -5.79 -1.62 7.27
N ILE A 153 -7.06 -1.88 7.00
CA ILE A 153 -7.75 -3.09 7.46
C ILE A 153 -7.48 -4.23 6.49
N ALA A 154 -7.69 -5.46 6.91
CA ALA A 154 -7.55 -6.64 6.07
C ALA A 154 -8.81 -7.51 6.13
N ILE A 155 -9.05 -8.31 5.10
CA ILE A 155 -10.17 -9.24 5.03
C ILE A 155 -9.67 -10.60 4.53
N ALA A 156 -9.97 -11.65 5.29
CA ALA A 156 -9.76 -13.03 4.87
C ALA A 156 -10.83 -13.92 5.51
N ASP A 157 -11.26 -14.94 4.80
CA ASP A 157 -12.21 -15.99 5.26
C ASP A 157 -13.47 -15.46 5.94
N GLY A 158 -14.00 -14.34 5.45
CA GLY A 158 -15.21 -13.72 6.00
C GLY A 158 -15.00 -12.95 7.30
N LEU A 159 -13.76 -12.72 7.72
CA LEU A 159 -13.38 -11.89 8.85
C LEU A 159 -12.73 -10.59 8.39
N VAL A 160 -13.09 -9.50 9.03
CA VAL A 160 -12.45 -8.19 8.89
C VAL A 160 -11.51 -8.00 10.08
N PHE A 161 -10.26 -7.66 9.77
CA PHE A 161 -9.23 -7.40 10.78
C PHE A 161 -8.90 -5.92 10.80
N ALA A 162 -8.83 -5.36 12.00
CA ALA A 162 -8.42 -3.99 12.24
C ALA A 162 -7.44 -3.94 13.43
N GLN A 163 -6.51 -3.00 13.39
CA GLN A 163 -5.58 -2.71 14.50
C GLN A 163 -5.73 -1.26 14.92
N ASP A 164 -5.94 -1.02 16.22
CA ASP A 164 -6.02 0.33 16.75
C ASP A 164 -4.67 0.86 17.26
N VAL A 165 -4.63 2.15 17.55
CA VAL A 165 -3.42 2.84 18.06
C VAL A 165 -2.99 2.37 19.45
N HIS A 166 -3.84 1.66 20.19
CA HIS A 166 -3.52 1.08 21.50
C HIS A 166 -2.98 -0.35 21.38
N GLY A 167 -2.85 -0.87 20.13
CA GLY A 167 -2.33 -2.20 19.84
C GLY A 167 -3.33 -3.33 20.02
N TYR A 168 -4.61 -3.03 20.04
CA TYR A 168 -5.63 -4.07 19.95
C TYR A 168 -5.83 -4.46 18.48
N ILE A 169 -5.83 -5.77 18.24
CA ILE A 169 -6.26 -6.35 16.97
C ILE A 169 -7.64 -6.95 17.20
N TYR A 170 -8.52 -6.70 16.26
CA TYR A 170 -9.89 -7.17 16.25
C TYR A 170 -10.12 -8.05 15.04
N ALA A 171 -10.83 -9.17 15.22
CA ALA A 171 -11.43 -9.95 14.15
C ALA A 171 -12.96 -9.85 14.27
N ILE A 172 -13.57 -9.35 13.22
CA ILE A 172 -15.00 -9.03 13.19
C ILE A 172 -15.62 -9.80 12.04
N GLN A 173 -16.73 -10.47 12.28
CA GLN A 173 -17.48 -11.16 11.24
C GLN A 173 -17.94 -10.17 10.15
N ALA A 174 -17.50 -10.35 8.92
CA ALA A 174 -17.78 -9.42 7.83
C ALA A 174 -19.29 -9.31 7.53
N GLU A 175 -20.04 -10.39 7.72
CA GLU A 175 -21.48 -10.44 7.46
C GLU A 175 -22.29 -9.68 8.51
N THR A 176 -21.98 -9.87 9.78
CA THR A 176 -22.84 -9.42 10.89
C THR A 176 -22.27 -8.26 11.70
N GLY A 177 -20.96 -8.00 11.62
CA GLY A 177 -20.27 -7.04 12.49
C GLY A 177 -20.01 -7.55 13.91
N THR A 178 -20.22 -8.85 14.16
CA THR A 178 -20.00 -9.45 15.48
C THR A 178 -18.50 -9.67 15.71
N LEU A 179 -18.02 -9.29 16.89
CA LEU A 179 -16.64 -9.59 17.31
C LEU A 179 -16.45 -11.10 17.43
N VAL A 180 -15.42 -11.62 16.80
CA VAL A 180 -15.00 -13.03 16.94
C VAL A 180 -13.95 -13.13 18.04
N TRP A 181 -12.92 -12.29 17.95
CA TRP A 181 -11.91 -12.15 18.99
C TRP A 181 -11.27 -10.75 18.96
N GLU A 182 -10.76 -10.34 20.12
CA GLU A 182 -9.84 -9.22 20.23
C GLU A 182 -8.57 -9.65 20.98
N LYS A 183 -7.46 -9.08 20.62
CA LYS A 183 -6.18 -9.35 21.26
C LYS A 183 -5.34 -8.10 21.38
N LYS A 184 -4.89 -7.81 22.58
CA LYS A 184 -3.88 -6.79 22.81
C LYS A 184 -2.50 -7.37 22.56
N LEU A 185 -1.78 -6.82 21.59
CA LEU A 185 -0.36 -7.07 21.45
C LEU A 185 0.39 -6.16 22.41
N ASN A 186 1.33 -6.69 23.16
CA ASN A 186 2.24 -5.88 23.96
C ASN A 186 3.18 -5.15 23.01
N ILE A 187 2.81 -3.92 22.71
CA ILE A 187 3.53 -3.02 21.84
C ILE A 187 4.14 -1.96 22.75
N GLY A 188 5.44 -1.66 22.58
CA GLY A 188 6.04 -0.50 23.22
C GLY A 188 5.33 0.78 22.76
N VAL A 189 5.53 1.88 23.45
CA VAL A 189 4.97 3.18 23.08
C VAL A 189 5.24 3.45 21.60
N LEU A 190 4.18 3.44 20.80
CA LEU A 190 4.26 3.57 19.35
C LEU A 190 4.07 5.03 18.93
N PRO A 191 4.71 5.43 17.85
CA PRO A 191 4.28 6.62 17.14
C PRO A 191 2.81 6.46 16.69
N PRO A 192 2.10 7.55 16.43
CA PRO A 192 0.68 7.54 16.08
C PRO A 192 0.36 6.86 14.72
N LEU A 193 1.34 6.31 14.06
CA LEU A 193 1.23 5.57 12.82
C LEU A 193 1.38 4.08 13.14
N ASN A 194 0.36 3.31 12.84
CA ASN A 194 0.38 1.85 12.94
C ASN A 194 0.76 1.24 11.62
N ASP A 195 1.49 0.15 11.72
CA ASP A 195 1.76 -0.71 10.58
C ASP A 195 0.47 -1.35 10.11
N GLY A 196 0.36 -1.54 8.79
CA GLY A 196 -0.81 -2.17 8.21
C GLY A 196 -0.93 -3.64 8.58
N LEU A 197 -2.15 -4.13 8.54
CA LEU A 197 -2.46 -5.55 8.63
C LEU A 197 -2.49 -6.17 7.24
N VAL A 198 -2.06 -7.43 7.16
CA VAL A 198 -2.27 -8.28 6.00
C VAL A 198 -2.84 -9.61 6.47
N ALA A 199 -3.86 -10.09 5.79
CA ALA A 199 -4.45 -11.38 6.06
C ALA A 199 -4.45 -12.24 4.79
N ALA A 200 -3.99 -13.48 4.92
CA ALA A 200 -3.99 -14.46 3.84
C ALA A 200 -4.30 -15.84 4.39
N SER A 201 -5.25 -16.52 3.78
CA SER A 201 -5.73 -17.80 4.25
C SER A 201 -6.12 -17.74 5.73
N ASP A 202 -5.54 -18.58 6.55
CA ASP A 202 -5.81 -18.71 7.98
C ASP A 202 -4.89 -17.86 8.90
N VAL A 203 -4.08 -16.95 8.33
CA VAL A 203 -3.09 -16.16 9.07
C VAL A 203 -3.30 -14.67 8.90
N VAL A 204 -3.19 -13.94 10.00
CA VAL A 204 -3.10 -12.47 10.04
C VAL A 204 -1.69 -12.06 10.45
N TYR A 205 -1.07 -11.23 9.63
CA TYR A 205 0.22 -10.63 9.91
C TYR A 205 0.02 -9.20 10.39
N ALA A 206 0.62 -8.86 11.51
CA ALA A 206 0.50 -7.55 12.12
C ALA A 206 1.87 -6.99 12.49
N GLY A 207 2.14 -5.77 12.06
CA GLY A 207 3.27 -4.99 12.53
C GLY A 207 2.96 -4.33 13.87
N THR A 208 3.95 -4.25 14.73
CA THR A 208 3.78 -3.65 16.06
C THR A 208 4.77 -2.50 16.30
N GLY A 209 5.25 -1.89 15.23
CA GLY A 209 6.29 -0.86 15.24
C GLY A 209 7.69 -1.42 15.51
N LYS A 210 7.84 -2.34 16.46
CA LYS A 210 9.14 -2.94 16.82
C LYS A 210 9.22 -4.44 16.57
N SER A 211 8.14 -5.05 16.20
CA SER A 211 8.07 -6.48 15.91
C SER A 211 7.03 -6.76 14.83
N LEU A 212 7.15 -7.91 14.23
CA LEU A 212 6.17 -8.49 13.32
C LEU A 212 5.64 -9.76 13.96
N CYS A 213 4.34 -9.99 13.90
CA CYS A 213 3.74 -11.21 14.40
C CYS A 213 2.78 -11.82 13.38
N ALA A 214 2.58 -13.12 13.50
CA ALA A 214 1.55 -13.88 12.81
C ALA A 214 0.58 -14.47 13.82
N LEU A 215 -0.71 -14.33 13.55
CA LEU A 215 -1.80 -14.82 14.37
C LEU A 215 -2.69 -15.75 13.55
N LYS A 216 -3.27 -16.76 14.17
CA LYS A 216 -4.34 -17.54 13.53
C LYS A 216 -5.55 -16.65 13.31
N ALA A 217 -6.03 -16.58 12.08
CA ALA A 217 -7.15 -15.71 11.72
C ALA A 217 -8.43 -16.04 12.51
N ALA A 218 -8.72 -17.31 12.73
CA ALA A 218 -9.94 -17.75 13.40
C ALA A 218 -9.95 -17.49 14.91
N THR A 219 -8.78 -17.49 15.59
CA THR A 219 -8.71 -17.50 17.07
C THR A 219 -7.88 -16.37 17.66
N GLY A 220 -7.07 -15.69 16.87
CA GLY A 220 -6.10 -14.70 17.36
C GLY A 220 -4.93 -15.33 18.13
N GLU A 221 -4.75 -16.64 18.08
CA GLU A 221 -3.62 -17.32 18.70
C GLU A 221 -2.32 -16.93 18.01
N LEU A 222 -1.29 -16.60 18.80
CA LEU A 222 0.02 -16.23 18.29
C LEU A 222 0.73 -17.46 17.72
N ILE A 223 1.07 -17.41 16.43
CA ILE A 223 1.84 -18.45 15.75
C ILE A 223 3.34 -18.17 15.97
N TRP A 224 3.77 -16.95 15.68
CA TRP A 224 5.14 -16.50 15.93
C TRP A 224 5.20 -14.99 16.09
N LYS A 225 6.28 -14.51 16.71
CA LYS A 225 6.64 -13.10 16.84
C LYS A 225 8.13 -12.92 16.54
N ASN A 226 8.46 -11.97 15.69
CA ASN A 226 9.84 -11.60 15.41
C ASN A 226 10.13 -10.22 15.99
N GLU A 227 11.09 -10.14 16.89
CA GLU A 227 11.50 -8.91 17.59
C GLU A 227 12.87 -8.38 17.11
N ALA A 228 13.35 -8.84 15.96
CA ALA A 228 14.65 -8.44 15.41
C ALA A 228 14.79 -6.92 15.27
N TRP A 229 13.68 -6.21 15.14
CA TRP A 229 13.64 -4.75 14.99
C TRP A 229 13.46 -3.99 16.32
N SER A 230 13.45 -4.66 17.44
CA SER A 230 13.19 -4.03 18.75
C SER A 230 14.17 -2.93 19.15
N ARG A 231 15.35 -2.90 18.51
CA ARG A 231 16.38 -1.87 18.72
C ARG A 231 16.41 -0.79 17.64
N GLY A 232 15.59 -0.90 16.60
CA GLY A 232 15.48 0.05 15.49
C GLY A 232 14.28 0.99 15.65
N GLU A 233 14.03 1.78 14.60
CA GLU A 233 12.89 2.70 14.53
C GLU A 233 11.56 1.98 14.25
N GLY A 234 11.62 0.68 13.99
CA GLY A 234 10.45 -0.16 13.72
C GLY A 234 10.02 -0.18 12.26
N CYS A 235 8.91 -0.87 12.00
CA CYS A 235 8.26 -0.92 10.72
C CYS A 235 7.11 0.09 10.69
N VAL A 236 7.12 1.01 9.73
CA VAL A 236 6.08 2.04 9.54
C VAL A 236 5.38 1.91 8.19
N ALA A 237 5.59 0.81 7.49
CA ALA A 237 4.99 0.54 6.20
C ALA A 237 3.97 -0.59 6.27
N THR A 238 2.96 -0.53 5.41
CA THR A 238 2.00 -1.62 5.25
C THR A 238 2.70 -2.87 4.72
N LEU A 239 2.45 -4.00 5.37
CA LEU A 239 2.89 -5.30 4.91
C LEU A 239 2.26 -5.63 3.55
N SER A 240 2.96 -6.38 2.72
CA SER A 240 2.42 -6.95 1.47
C SER A 240 2.84 -8.41 1.34
N LEU A 241 1.96 -9.20 0.76
CA LEU A 241 2.19 -10.62 0.42
C LEU A 241 2.52 -10.77 -1.05
#